data_e3fce25e8079ce5ff849cc69eb8770b3
#
_entry.id   e3fce25e8079ce5ff849cc69eb8770b3
#
_cell.length_a   1.000
_cell.length_b   1.000
_cell.length_c   1.000
_cell.angle_alpha   90.00
_cell.angle_beta   90.00
_cell.angle_gamma   90.00
#
_symmetry.space_group_name_H-M   'P 1'
#
loop_
_entity.id
_entity.type
_entity.pdbx_description
1 polymer ?
#
loop_
_entity_poly.entity_id
_entity_poly.type
_entity_poly.pdbx_seq_one_letter_code
_entity_poly.pdbx_strand_id
1 'polypeptide(L)'
;MAERAVLLLSGGLDSTTLLAVAKQQEFDVHAMTFRYGQRHASEIDAARRVAAAMGVRDQIVVDVDLRAFGGSALTSDLAVPKDRDLTRALPPGATDEIPITYVPARNTIFLSFALAWAEVLAARDIFIGVNAVDYSGYPDCRPEYIAAFETMANLATRGGVEGTNRVRIRTPLIDLTKAQIIRLGLSLGVDYAITQSCYDPDSTGAACGRCDACQLRLKGFAEAGARDPARYL
;
A
#
# COMPACT_ATOMS: atom_id res chain seq x y z
N MET A 1 5.40 -26.66 -6.94
CA MET A 1 6.08 -25.55 -6.24
C MET A 1 5.09 -24.39 -6.23
N ALA A 2 5.00 -23.64 -5.13
CA ALA A 2 4.16 -22.44 -5.08
C ALA A 2 4.58 -21.44 -6.16
N GLU A 3 3.62 -20.73 -6.76
CA GLU A 3 3.91 -19.68 -7.73
C GLU A 3 4.53 -18.47 -7.02
N ARG A 4 5.62 -17.92 -7.58
CA ARG A 4 6.27 -16.74 -7.02
C ARG A 4 5.46 -15.50 -7.32
N ALA A 5 5.38 -14.60 -6.32
CA ALA A 5 4.78 -13.28 -6.49
C ALA A 5 5.64 -12.21 -5.81
N VAL A 6 5.73 -11.04 -6.43
CA VAL A 6 6.28 -9.84 -5.79
C VAL A 6 5.14 -9.09 -5.11
N LEU A 7 5.34 -8.65 -3.86
CA LEU A 7 4.35 -7.91 -3.11
C LEU A 7 4.93 -6.61 -2.55
N LEU A 8 4.28 -5.48 -2.83
CA LEU A 8 4.64 -4.18 -2.26
C LEU A 8 4.19 -4.09 -0.81
N LEU A 9 5.12 -4.19 0.13
CA LEU A 9 4.86 -4.24 1.57
C LEU A 9 5.30 -2.95 2.25
N SER A 10 4.34 -2.11 2.65
CA SER A 10 4.61 -0.88 3.40
C SER A 10 4.58 -1.06 4.93
N GLY A 11 4.05 -2.18 5.43
CA GLY A 11 3.79 -2.41 6.86
C GLY A 11 2.53 -1.72 7.38
N GLY A 12 1.76 -1.06 6.52
CA GLY A 12 0.44 -0.52 6.82
C GLY A 12 -0.65 -1.59 6.78
N LEU A 13 -1.85 -1.22 7.25
CA LEU A 13 -3.02 -2.09 7.32
C LEU A 13 -3.31 -2.81 6.00
N ASP A 14 -3.39 -2.06 4.89
CA ASP A 14 -3.78 -2.61 3.59
C ASP A 14 -2.74 -3.59 3.04
N SER A 15 -1.46 -3.22 3.05
CA SER A 15 -0.39 -4.08 2.54
C SER A 15 -0.20 -5.36 3.38
N THR A 16 -0.50 -5.30 4.67
CA THR A 16 -0.48 -6.47 5.56
C THR A 16 -1.66 -7.41 5.26
N THR A 17 -2.86 -6.87 5.06
CA THR A 17 -4.02 -7.66 4.62
C THR A 17 -3.77 -8.28 3.25
N LEU A 18 -3.17 -7.53 2.33
CA LEU A 18 -2.78 -8.01 1.00
C LEU A 18 -1.83 -9.20 1.09
N LEU A 19 -0.84 -9.13 2.00
CA LEU A 19 0.09 -10.24 2.23
C LEU A 19 -0.65 -11.49 2.74
N ALA A 20 -1.62 -11.33 3.64
CA ALA A 20 -2.45 -12.43 4.11
C ALA A 20 -3.24 -13.08 2.97
N VAL A 21 -3.82 -12.27 2.08
CA VAL A 21 -4.53 -12.75 0.89
C VAL A 21 -3.61 -13.52 -0.06
N ALA A 22 -2.42 -12.98 -0.35
CA ALA A 22 -1.45 -13.66 -1.22
C ALA A 22 -1.02 -15.01 -0.64
N LYS A 23 -0.79 -15.08 0.69
CA LYS A 23 -0.43 -16.33 1.38
C LYS A 23 -1.59 -17.32 1.42
N GLN A 24 -2.83 -16.87 1.61
CA GLN A 24 -4.01 -17.74 1.52
C GLN A 24 -4.15 -18.37 0.13
N GLN A 25 -3.74 -17.64 -0.91
CA GLN A 25 -3.70 -18.12 -2.29
C GLN A 25 -2.46 -18.97 -2.60
N GLU A 26 -1.68 -19.35 -1.56
CA GLU A 26 -0.52 -20.23 -1.64
C GLU A 26 0.66 -19.70 -2.49
N PHE A 27 0.76 -18.35 -2.66
CA PHE A 27 1.92 -17.75 -3.32
C PHE A 27 3.18 -17.83 -2.44
N ASP A 28 4.33 -18.08 -3.10
CA ASP A 28 5.66 -17.84 -2.55
C ASP A 28 5.98 -16.35 -2.69
N VAL A 29 5.73 -15.60 -1.60
CA VAL A 29 5.75 -14.13 -1.62
C VAL A 29 7.16 -13.59 -1.39
N HIS A 30 7.64 -12.78 -2.33
CA HIS A 30 8.83 -11.95 -2.28
C HIS A 30 8.39 -10.51 -1.98
N ALA A 31 8.69 -10.00 -0.78
CA ALA A 31 8.22 -8.68 -0.35
C ALA A 31 9.20 -7.58 -0.74
N MET A 32 8.69 -6.49 -1.31
CA MET A 32 9.45 -5.28 -1.61
C MET A 32 8.94 -4.12 -0.77
N THR A 33 9.84 -3.50 -0.04
CA THR A 33 9.60 -2.33 0.81
C THR A 33 10.42 -1.17 0.31
N PHE A 34 9.87 0.06 0.36
CA PHE A 34 10.57 1.25 -0.11
C PHE A 34 10.92 2.20 1.03
N ARG A 35 12.18 2.67 1.01
CA ARG A 35 12.57 3.88 1.71
C ARG A 35 12.63 4.99 0.67
N TYR A 36 11.61 5.90 0.67
CA TYR A 36 11.46 6.91 -0.38
C TYR A 36 11.57 8.35 0.13
N GLY A 37 12.13 8.51 1.31
CA GLY A 37 12.23 9.80 1.99
C GLY A 37 10.99 10.14 2.80
N GLN A 38 10.15 9.15 3.15
CA GLN A 38 9.05 9.31 4.09
C GLN A 38 9.57 9.83 5.45
N ARG A 39 8.74 10.61 6.13
CA ARG A 39 9.10 11.31 7.36
C ARG A 39 9.60 10.41 8.50
N HIS A 40 9.08 9.18 8.57
CA HIS A 40 9.37 8.28 9.69
C HIS A 40 9.88 6.92 9.21
N ALA A 41 10.99 6.49 9.80
CA ALA A 41 11.57 5.16 9.57
C ALA A 41 10.67 4.02 10.12
N SER A 42 9.70 4.36 10.98
CA SER A 42 8.79 3.41 11.62
C SER A 42 7.98 2.55 10.62
N GLU A 43 7.71 3.04 9.40
CA GLU A 43 7.06 2.26 8.34
C GLU A 43 7.93 1.08 7.90
N ILE A 44 9.23 1.30 7.72
CA ILE A 44 10.18 0.22 7.34
C ILE A 44 10.25 -0.84 8.42
N ASP A 45 10.30 -0.42 9.68
CA ASP A 45 10.35 -1.35 10.81
C ASP A 45 9.02 -2.11 10.95
N ALA A 46 7.89 -1.46 10.68
CA ALA A 46 6.59 -2.13 10.61
C ALA A 46 6.55 -3.17 9.48
N ALA A 47 7.05 -2.84 8.28
CA ALA A 47 7.12 -3.77 7.17
C ALA A 47 7.99 -5.00 7.51
N ARG A 48 9.12 -4.81 8.19
CA ARG A 48 9.98 -5.90 8.65
C ARG A 48 9.30 -6.78 9.70
N ARG A 49 8.62 -6.16 10.69
CA ARG A 49 7.85 -6.92 11.69
C ARG A 49 6.75 -7.76 11.05
N VAL A 50 6.00 -7.18 10.12
CA VAL A 50 4.94 -7.87 9.37
C VAL A 50 5.53 -9.03 8.57
N ALA A 51 6.58 -8.78 7.80
CA ALA A 51 7.24 -9.81 7.00
C ALA A 51 7.71 -11.01 7.88
N ALA A 52 8.36 -10.71 9.00
CA ALA A 52 8.83 -11.73 9.93
C ALA A 52 7.66 -12.50 10.57
N ALA A 53 6.65 -11.80 11.09
CA ALA A 53 5.50 -12.42 11.75
C ALA A 53 4.69 -13.31 10.79
N MET A 54 4.63 -12.95 9.53
CA MET A 54 3.91 -13.70 8.50
C MET A 54 4.81 -14.68 7.73
N GLY A 55 6.07 -14.88 8.15
CA GLY A 55 6.96 -15.89 7.56
C GLY A 55 7.31 -15.61 6.10
N VAL A 56 7.48 -14.35 5.72
CA VAL A 56 8.07 -13.96 4.43
C VAL A 56 9.57 -14.20 4.51
N ARG A 57 10.10 -15.04 3.63
CA ARG A 57 11.52 -15.44 3.65
C ARG A 57 12.42 -14.44 2.93
N ASP A 58 11.89 -13.80 1.91
CA ASP A 58 12.65 -12.90 1.04
C ASP A 58 12.00 -11.52 1.04
N GLN A 59 12.67 -10.57 1.71
CA GLN A 59 12.26 -9.17 1.76
C GLN A 59 13.43 -8.28 1.38
N ILE A 60 13.24 -7.45 0.35
CA ILE A 60 14.20 -6.41 -0.01
C ILE A 60 13.67 -5.03 0.37
N VAL A 61 14.59 -4.15 0.77
CA VAL A 61 14.31 -2.72 0.98
C VAL A 61 15.03 -1.94 -0.13
N VAL A 62 14.25 -1.19 -0.90
CA VAL A 62 14.75 -0.38 -2.00
C VAL A 62 14.80 1.09 -1.58
N ASP A 63 15.93 1.73 -1.75
CA ASP A 63 16.12 3.16 -1.46
C ASP A 63 15.86 3.99 -2.73
N VAL A 64 14.85 4.90 -2.67
CA VAL A 64 14.51 5.84 -3.75
C VAL A 64 14.21 7.19 -3.12
N ASP A 65 15.04 8.21 -3.35
CA ASP A 65 14.79 9.51 -2.74
C ASP A 65 13.80 10.36 -3.55
N LEU A 66 12.51 10.31 -3.19
CA LEU A 66 11.46 11.12 -3.81
C LEU A 66 11.38 12.55 -3.24
N ARG A 67 12.14 12.89 -2.20
CA ARG A 67 12.19 14.25 -1.65
C ARG A 67 12.76 15.24 -2.67
N ALA A 68 13.62 14.77 -3.55
CA ALA A 68 14.20 15.59 -4.61
C ALA A 68 13.14 16.21 -5.55
N PHE A 69 11.95 15.60 -5.65
CA PHE A 69 10.86 16.10 -6.50
C PHE A 69 9.91 17.05 -5.76
N GLY A 70 9.82 16.96 -4.44
CA GLY A 70 8.88 17.76 -3.64
C GLY A 70 7.41 17.41 -3.91
N GLY A 71 6.52 18.39 -3.67
CA GLY A 71 5.11 18.30 -4.06
C GLY A 71 4.20 17.49 -3.15
N SER A 72 4.69 16.91 -2.05
CA SER A 72 3.88 16.15 -1.10
C SER A 72 4.24 16.43 0.36
N ALA A 73 3.24 16.48 1.23
CA ALA A 73 3.45 16.57 2.67
C ALA A 73 4.12 15.30 3.27
N LEU A 74 4.19 14.19 2.53
CA LEU A 74 4.86 12.97 2.99
C LEU A 74 6.35 12.94 2.66
N THR A 75 6.81 13.79 1.73
CA THR A 75 8.20 13.83 1.26
C THR A 75 8.83 15.22 1.34
N SER A 76 8.20 16.17 2.04
CA SER A 76 8.68 17.53 2.24
C SER A 76 8.39 18.03 3.66
N ASP A 77 8.79 19.26 3.98
CA ASP A 77 8.54 19.88 5.29
C ASP A 77 7.11 20.43 5.46
N LEU A 78 6.23 20.23 4.45
CA LEU A 78 4.84 20.63 4.54
C LEU A 78 4.13 19.85 5.67
N ALA A 79 3.34 20.54 6.49
CA ALA A 79 2.61 19.87 7.56
C ALA A 79 1.62 18.85 7.01
N VAL A 80 1.58 17.66 7.64
CA VAL A 80 0.57 16.65 7.34
C VAL A 80 -0.79 17.17 7.84
N PRO A 81 -1.81 17.28 6.98
CA PRO A 81 -3.13 17.72 7.39
C PRO A 81 -3.72 16.81 8.46
N LYS A 82 -4.38 17.42 9.44
CA LYS A 82 -5.06 16.73 10.53
C LYS A 82 -6.52 17.20 10.62
N ASP A 83 -7.39 16.33 11.12
CA ASP A 83 -8.82 16.61 11.35
C ASP A 83 -9.57 17.10 10.09
N ARG A 84 -9.19 16.60 8.92
CA ARG A 84 -9.95 16.87 7.71
C ARG A 84 -11.32 16.20 7.78
N ASP A 85 -12.35 16.88 7.29
CA ASP A 85 -13.66 16.26 7.12
C ASP A 85 -13.67 15.34 5.89
N LEU A 86 -13.46 14.06 6.13
CA LEU A 86 -13.48 13.02 5.09
C LEU A 86 -14.90 12.59 4.68
N THR A 87 -15.94 13.16 5.31
CA THR A 87 -17.35 12.85 5.00
C THR A 87 -17.99 13.86 4.07
N ARG A 88 -17.30 14.98 3.80
CA ARG A 88 -17.83 16.06 2.99
C ARG A 88 -18.02 15.60 1.55
N ALA A 89 -19.29 15.47 1.15
CA ALA A 89 -19.65 15.28 -0.25
C ALA A 89 -19.15 16.48 -1.08
N LEU A 90 -18.51 16.20 -2.20
CA LEU A 90 -18.10 17.25 -3.11
C LEU A 90 -19.34 17.93 -3.73
N PRO A 91 -19.29 19.23 -3.97
CA PRO A 91 -20.32 19.90 -4.77
C PRO A 91 -20.46 19.24 -6.15
N PRO A 92 -21.67 19.21 -6.73
CA PRO A 92 -21.86 18.68 -8.08
C PRO A 92 -20.91 19.36 -9.08
N GLY A 93 -20.09 18.56 -9.78
CA GLY A 93 -19.10 19.03 -10.76
C GLY A 93 -17.71 19.39 -10.19
N ALA A 94 -17.49 19.32 -8.89
CA ALA A 94 -16.14 19.36 -8.34
C ALA A 94 -15.46 18.02 -8.55
N THR A 95 -14.26 18.04 -9.09
CA THR A 95 -13.35 16.88 -9.07
C THR A 95 -12.74 16.76 -7.68
N ASP A 96 -12.56 15.53 -7.19
CA ASP A 96 -11.80 15.30 -5.98
C ASP A 96 -10.44 16.01 -6.08
N GLU A 97 -10.18 16.96 -5.18
CA GLU A 97 -8.85 17.55 -5.11
C GLU A 97 -7.84 16.45 -4.74
N ILE A 98 -6.80 16.33 -5.55
CA ILE A 98 -5.69 15.43 -5.24
C ILE A 98 -5.08 15.89 -3.90
N PRO A 99 -5.09 15.05 -2.86
CA PRO A 99 -4.65 15.47 -1.54
C PRO A 99 -3.16 15.83 -1.53
N ILE A 100 -2.78 16.81 -0.71
CA ILE A 100 -1.36 17.21 -0.55
C ILE A 100 -0.46 16.08 -0.03
N THR A 101 -1.05 15.00 0.49
CA THR A 101 -0.37 13.75 0.88
C THR A 101 -0.11 12.81 -0.29
N TYR A 102 -0.61 13.11 -1.48
CA TYR A 102 -0.24 12.38 -2.69
C TYR A 102 1.23 12.61 -3.02
N VAL A 103 1.99 11.53 -3.12
CA VAL A 103 3.38 11.59 -3.61
C VAL A 103 3.33 11.36 -5.11
N PRO A 104 3.74 12.34 -5.95
CA PRO A 104 3.58 12.26 -7.39
C PRO A 104 4.14 10.97 -7.99
N ALA A 105 3.30 10.23 -8.72
CA ALA A 105 3.61 8.99 -9.42
C ALA A 105 4.29 7.89 -8.55
N ARG A 106 4.10 7.91 -7.23
CA ARG A 106 4.76 6.98 -6.31
C ARG A 106 4.50 5.52 -6.66
N ASN A 107 3.24 5.15 -6.90
CA ASN A 107 2.88 3.78 -7.23
C ASN A 107 3.43 3.36 -8.60
N THR A 108 3.55 4.29 -9.56
CA THR A 108 4.20 4.04 -10.85
C THR A 108 5.67 3.68 -10.67
N ILE A 109 6.40 4.45 -9.85
CA ILE A 109 7.80 4.18 -9.54
C ILE A 109 7.94 2.82 -8.84
N PHE A 110 7.14 2.55 -7.82
CA PHE A 110 7.20 1.32 -7.05
C PHE A 110 6.85 0.08 -7.90
N LEU A 111 5.82 0.17 -8.72
CA LEU A 111 5.45 -0.89 -9.66
C LEU A 111 6.54 -1.15 -10.70
N SER A 112 7.27 -0.11 -11.13
CA SER A 112 8.40 -0.28 -12.07
C SER A 112 9.55 -1.08 -11.45
N PHE A 113 9.89 -0.82 -10.19
CA PHE A 113 10.87 -1.64 -9.46
C PHE A 113 10.35 -3.07 -9.23
N ALA A 114 9.09 -3.22 -8.84
CA ALA A 114 8.48 -4.54 -8.66
C ALA A 114 8.46 -5.34 -9.96
N LEU A 115 8.21 -4.68 -11.10
CA LEU A 115 8.24 -5.28 -12.43
C LEU A 115 9.64 -5.83 -12.77
N ALA A 116 10.68 -5.04 -12.53
CA ALA A 116 12.05 -5.46 -12.77
C ALA A 116 12.43 -6.66 -11.91
N TRP A 117 12.03 -6.68 -10.63
CA TRP A 117 12.32 -7.80 -9.74
C TRP A 117 11.48 -9.05 -10.09
N ALA A 118 10.21 -8.86 -10.47
CA ALA A 118 9.35 -9.95 -10.93
C ALA A 118 9.96 -10.66 -12.16
N GLU A 119 10.53 -9.90 -13.09
CA GLU A 119 11.21 -10.48 -14.27
C GLU A 119 12.43 -11.33 -13.87
N VAL A 120 13.26 -10.84 -12.93
CA VAL A 120 14.42 -11.59 -12.40
C VAL A 120 13.99 -12.87 -11.69
N LEU A 121 12.90 -12.83 -10.93
CA LEU A 121 12.35 -13.97 -10.19
C LEU A 121 11.55 -14.93 -11.08
N ALA A 122 11.28 -14.58 -12.33
CA ALA A 122 10.30 -15.22 -13.22
C ALA A 122 8.89 -15.30 -12.56
N ALA A 123 8.56 -14.31 -11.69
CA ALA A 123 7.25 -14.17 -11.08
C ALA A 123 6.27 -13.53 -12.07
N ARG A 124 5.03 -14.04 -12.08
CA ARG A 124 3.96 -13.52 -12.95
C ARG A 124 3.07 -12.51 -12.26
N ASP A 125 3.00 -12.57 -10.95
CA ASP A 125 2.03 -11.81 -10.17
C ASP A 125 2.74 -10.76 -9.32
N ILE A 126 2.27 -9.51 -9.42
CA ILE A 126 2.72 -8.39 -8.60
C ILE A 126 1.53 -7.89 -7.80
N PHE A 127 1.61 -7.93 -6.48
CA PHE A 127 0.56 -7.48 -5.58
C PHE A 127 0.81 -6.05 -5.10
N ILE A 128 -0.22 -5.19 -5.20
CA ILE A 128 -0.21 -3.84 -4.67
C ILE A 128 -1.51 -3.54 -3.91
N GLY A 129 -1.38 -2.98 -2.69
CA GLY A 129 -2.49 -2.70 -1.79
C GLY A 129 -3.15 -1.34 -2.05
N VAL A 130 -3.56 -1.08 -3.30
CA VAL A 130 -4.35 0.11 -3.65
C VAL A 130 -5.82 -0.09 -3.29
N ASN A 131 -6.47 1.01 -2.90
CA ASN A 131 -7.89 1.07 -2.60
C ASN A 131 -8.49 2.29 -3.32
N ALA A 132 -9.56 2.09 -4.08
CA ALA A 132 -10.23 3.15 -4.84
C ALA A 132 -11.50 3.67 -4.16
N VAL A 133 -12.05 2.94 -3.16
CA VAL A 133 -13.36 3.23 -2.57
C VAL A 133 -13.27 4.29 -1.48
N ASP A 134 -12.34 4.12 -0.52
CA ASP A 134 -12.24 5.02 0.64
C ASP A 134 -11.33 6.23 0.38
N TYR A 135 -10.51 6.18 -0.66
CA TYR A 135 -9.54 7.22 -0.97
C TYR A 135 -9.35 7.39 -2.48
N SER A 136 -10.40 7.88 -3.14
CA SER A 136 -10.44 8.07 -4.59
C SER A 136 -9.49 9.17 -5.12
N GLY A 137 -8.86 9.94 -4.21
CA GLY A 137 -8.04 11.10 -4.57
C GLY A 137 -6.65 10.80 -5.17
N TYR A 138 -6.18 9.56 -5.14
CA TYR A 138 -4.86 9.23 -5.71
C TYR A 138 -4.99 8.69 -7.14
N PRO A 139 -4.48 9.43 -8.15
CA PRO A 139 -4.61 9.04 -9.56
C PRO A 139 -4.05 7.65 -9.86
N ASP A 140 -2.98 7.27 -9.17
CA ASP A 140 -2.24 6.01 -9.33
C ASP A 140 -2.77 4.85 -8.46
N CYS A 141 -4.03 4.98 -7.98
CA CYS A 141 -4.76 3.90 -7.29
C CYS A 141 -6.00 3.44 -8.06
N ARG A 142 -6.32 4.05 -9.20
CA ARG A 142 -7.53 3.79 -9.96
C ARG A 142 -7.43 2.51 -10.80
N PRO A 143 -8.54 1.77 -11.01
CA PRO A 143 -8.55 0.55 -11.83
C PRO A 143 -8.01 0.75 -13.24
N GLU A 144 -8.34 1.88 -13.89
CA GLU A 144 -7.89 2.20 -15.25
C GLU A 144 -6.37 2.38 -15.31
N TYR A 145 -5.78 3.00 -14.26
CA TYR A 145 -4.33 3.13 -14.16
C TYR A 145 -3.66 1.76 -14.02
N ILE A 146 -4.19 0.88 -13.17
CA ILE A 146 -3.66 -0.48 -12.96
C ILE A 146 -3.70 -1.28 -14.27
N ALA A 147 -4.81 -1.24 -15.00
CA ALA A 147 -4.95 -1.93 -16.29
C ALA A 147 -3.97 -1.38 -17.36
N ALA A 148 -3.78 -0.06 -17.40
CA ALA A 148 -2.82 0.58 -18.29
C ALA A 148 -1.38 0.20 -17.94
N PHE A 149 -1.03 0.16 -16.64
CA PHE A 149 0.30 -0.27 -16.19
C PHE A 149 0.57 -1.73 -16.54
N GLU A 150 -0.38 -2.64 -16.32
CA GLU A 150 -0.25 -4.06 -16.70
C GLU A 150 -0.04 -4.22 -18.21
N THR A 151 -0.75 -3.46 -19.02
CA THR A 151 -0.57 -3.44 -20.47
C THR A 151 0.85 -3.00 -20.84
N MET A 152 1.30 -1.88 -20.28
CA MET A 152 2.66 -1.36 -20.48
C MET A 152 3.72 -2.37 -20.04
N ALA A 153 3.55 -2.99 -18.86
CA ALA A 153 4.47 -3.97 -18.31
C ALA A 153 4.70 -5.15 -19.27
N ASN A 154 3.63 -5.65 -19.89
CA ASN A 154 3.70 -6.76 -20.85
C ASN A 154 4.26 -6.37 -22.24
N LEU A 155 4.32 -5.07 -22.56
CA LEU A 155 5.01 -4.55 -23.73
C LEU A 155 6.51 -4.28 -23.48
N ALA A 156 6.87 -4.03 -22.20
CA ALA A 156 8.20 -3.57 -21.80
C ALA A 156 9.12 -4.68 -21.27
N THR A 157 8.59 -5.87 -21.01
CA THR A 157 9.37 -6.99 -20.45
C THR A 157 9.64 -8.07 -21.47
N ARG A 158 10.78 -8.77 -21.31
CA ARG A 158 11.14 -9.88 -22.19
C ARG A 158 10.06 -10.97 -22.20
N GLY A 159 9.63 -11.41 -21.00
CA GLY A 159 8.62 -12.46 -20.89
C GLY A 159 7.27 -12.08 -21.49
N GLY A 160 6.91 -10.78 -21.42
CA GLY A 160 5.71 -10.24 -22.06
C GLY A 160 5.79 -10.27 -23.57
N VAL A 161 6.92 -9.82 -24.14
CA VAL A 161 7.17 -9.78 -25.60
C VAL A 161 7.27 -11.19 -26.19
N GLU A 162 7.99 -12.10 -25.54
CA GLU A 162 8.14 -13.50 -25.96
C GLU A 162 6.88 -14.34 -25.68
N GLY A 163 5.90 -13.82 -24.92
CA GLY A 163 4.70 -14.56 -24.52
C GLY A 163 4.95 -15.68 -23.49
N THR A 164 6.16 -15.75 -22.91
CA THR A 164 6.58 -16.82 -22.01
C THR A 164 6.20 -16.56 -20.55
N ASN A 165 6.17 -15.30 -20.12
CA ASN A 165 5.91 -14.88 -18.74
C ASN A 165 5.15 -13.54 -18.68
N ARG A 166 3.84 -13.56 -18.92
CA ARG A 166 3.01 -12.36 -18.83
C ARG A 166 2.76 -11.99 -17.36
N VAL A 167 3.00 -10.73 -17.05
CA VAL A 167 2.79 -10.16 -15.71
C VAL A 167 1.33 -9.79 -15.50
N ARG A 168 0.83 -9.98 -14.27
CA ARG A 168 -0.48 -9.54 -13.78
C ARG A 168 -0.31 -8.66 -12.57
N ILE A 169 -1.01 -7.54 -12.53
CA ILE A 169 -1.04 -6.67 -11.36
C ILE A 169 -2.26 -7.05 -10.50
N ARG A 170 -2.02 -7.58 -9.32
CA ARG A 170 -3.04 -8.08 -8.39
C ARG A 170 -3.43 -6.99 -7.40
N THR A 171 -4.69 -6.61 -7.41
CA THR A 171 -5.27 -5.57 -6.55
C THR A 171 -6.53 -6.05 -5.83
N PRO A 172 -6.47 -7.14 -5.04
CA PRO A 172 -7.67 -7.77 -4.46
C PRO A 172 -8.42 -6.88 -3.47
N LEU A 173 -7.87 -5.75 -3.07
CA LEU A 173 -8.48 -4.80 -2.13
C LEU A 173 -9.09 -3.57 -2.81
N ILE A 174 -9.00 -3.45 -4.14
CA ILE A 174 -9.29 -2.20 -4.86
C ILE A 174 -10.72 -1.72 -4.70
N ASP A 175 -11.69 -2.65 -4.67
CA ASP A 175 -13.12 -2.38 -4.57
C ASP A 175 -13.68 -2.55 -3.14
N LEU A 176 -12.82 -2.76 -2.15
CA LEU A 176 -13.24 -2.99 -0.77
C LEU A 176 -13.22 -1.70 0.04
N THR A 177 -14.23 -1.49 0.90
CA THR A 177 -14.17 -0.46 1.93
C THR A 177 -13.13 -0.82 3.01
N LYS A 178 -12.68 0.16 3.79
CA LYS A 178 -11.72 -0.07 4.88
C LYS A 178 -12.25 -1.10 5.89
N ALA A 179 -13.54 -1.04 6.19
CA ALA A 179 -14.19 -2.02 7.05
C ALA A 179 -14.15 -3.45 6.47
N GLN A 180 -14.36 -3.59 5.16
CA GLN A 180 -14.27 -4.89 4.49
C GLN A 180 -12.83 -5.42 4.48
N ILE A 181 -11.85 -4.56 4.23
CA ILE A 181 -10.42 -4.92 4.29
C ILE A 181 -10.06 -5.42 5.70
N ILE A 182 -10.51 -4.71 6.75
CA ILE A 182 -10.25 -5.10 8.14
C ILE A 182 -10.91 -6.44 8.47
N ARG A 183 -12.19 -6.65 8.13
CA ARG A 183 -12.87 -7.93 8.35
C ARG A 183 -12.16 -9.08 7.63
N LEU A 184 -11.74 -8.86 6.38
CA LEU A 184 -10.97 -9.84 5.62
C LEU A 184 -9.66 -10.18 6.33
N GLY A 185 -8.87 -9.18 6.73
CA GLY A 185 -7.61 -9.41 7.42
C GLY A 185 -7.80 -10.14 8.76
N LEU A 186 -8.80 -9.76 9.56
CA LEU A 186 -9.13 -10.45 10.80
C LEU A 186 -9.52 -11.92 10.56
N SER A 187 -10.29 -12.20 9.52
CA SER A 187 -10.65 -13.58 9.15
C SER A 187 -9.45 -14.42 8.70
N LEU A 188 -8.40 -13.75 8.19
CA LEU A 188 -7.14 -14.37 7.80
C LEU A 188 -6.08 -14.39 8.92
N GLY A 189 -6.46 -13.96 10.14
CA GLY A 189 -5.57 -13.97 11.30
C GLY A 189 -4.52 -12.86 11.31
N VAL A 190 -4.75 -11.75 10.61
CA VAL A 190 -3.83 -10.60 10.63
C VAL A 190 -3.82 -9.94 12.00
N ASP A 191 -2.64 -9.81 12.59
CA ASP A 191 -2.40 -8.99 13.78
C ASP A 191 -2.13 -7.54 13.37
N TYR A 192 -3.15 -6.70 13.48
CA TYR A 192 -3.04 -5.28 13.17
C TYR A 192 -2.27 -4.45 14.21
N ALA A 193 -1.91 -5.03 15.37
CA ALA A 193 -1.10 -4.33 16.38
C ALA A 193 0.32 -4.05 15.89
N ILE A 194 0.84 -4.88 14.99
CA ILE A 194 2.20 -4.73 14.44
C ILE A 194 2.28 -3.80 13.23
N THR A 195 1.14 -3.28 12.76
CA THR A 195 1.05 -2.43 11.56
C THR A 195 1.16 -0.95 11.88
N GLN A 196 1.69 -0.16 10.93
CA GLN A 196 1.79 1.29 11.04
C GLN A 196 1.16 1.96 9.82
N SER A 197 0.10 2.75 10.04
CA SER A 197 -0.60 3.47 8.98
C SER A 197 -0.51 4.99 9.13
N CYS A 198 -0.08 5.49 10.29
CA CYS A 198 -0.04 6.92 10.59
C CYS A 198 1.01 7.64 9.74
N TYR A 199 0.62 8.77 9.12
CA TYR A 199 1.53 9.63 8.35
C TYR A 199 2.43 10.50 9.22
N ASP A 200 2.09 10.67 10.50
CA ASP A 200 2.80 11.55 11.43
C ASP A 200 2.75 10.95 12.86
N PRO A 201 3.38 9.76 13.07
CA PRO A 201 3.49 9.16 14.40
C PRO A 201 4.47 9.97 15.27
N ASP A 202 4.38 9.82 16.58
CA ASP A 202 5.36 10.39 17.49
C ASP A 202 6.70 9.61 17.46
N SER A 203 7.66 10.08 18.28
CA SER A 203 8.99 9.46 18.39
C SER A 203 8.94 8.04 18.98
N THR A 204 7.85 7.63 19.64
CA THR A 204 7.64 6.27 20.16
C THR A 204 6.90 5.36 19.17
N GLY A 205 6.49 5.89 18.03
CA GLY A 205 5.69 5.19 17.02
C GLY A 205 4.18 5.17 17.32
N ALA A 206 3.69 5.93 18.33
CA ALA A 206 2.26 6.06 18.57
C ALA A 206 1.60 6.87 17.47
N ALA A 207 0.45 6.40 16.99
CA ALA A 207 -0.29 7.04 15.90
C ALA A 207 -0.94 8.35 16.37
N CYS A 208 -0.93 9.39 15.52
CA CYS A 208 -1.48 10.71 15.89
C CYS A 208 -3.01 10.73 16.04
N GLY A 209 -3.73 9.74 15.55
CA GLY A 209 -5.19 9.65 15.58
C GLY A 209 -5.94 10.62 14.67
N ARG A 210 -5.27 11.59 14.03
CA ARG A 210 -5.86 12.79 13.43
C ARG A 210 -5.59 12.95 11.93
N CYS A 211 -4.53 12.34 11.38
CA CYS A 211 -4.28 12.38 9.94
C CYS A 211 -5.29 11.50 9.19
N ASP A 212 -5.43 11.73 7.89
CA ASP A 212 -6.40 11.00 7.04
C ASP A 212 -6.27 9.47 7.19
N ALA A 213 -5.05 8.93 7.20
CA ALA A 213 -4.83 7.50 7.37
C ALA A 213 -5.31 6.98 8.74
N CYS A 214 -5.12 7.75 9.82
CA CYS A 214 -5.64 7.41 11.15
C CYS A 214 -7.16 7.46 11.20
N GLN A 215 -7.77 8.52 10.65
CA GLN A 215 -9.23 8.67 10.63
C GLN A 215 -9.90 7.54 9.86
N LEU A 216 -9.40 7.21 8.66
CA LEU A 216 -9.90 6.10 7.84
C LEU A 216 -9.73 4.76 8.56
N ARG A 217 -8.60 4.55 9.23
CA ARG A 217 -8.35 3.33 9.99
C ARG A 217 -9.31 3.20 11.16
N LEU A 218 -9.46 4.22 12.00
CA LEU A 218 -10.38 4.25 13.14
C LEU A 218 -11.83 4.03 12.71
N LYS A 219 -12.28 4.74 11.67
CA LYS A 219 -13.61 4.55 11.06
C LYS A 219 -13.79 3.12 10.57
N GLY A 220 -12.80 2.58 9.83
CA GLY A 220 -12.87 1.22 9.32
C GLY A 220 -12.98 0.16 10.40
N PHE A 221 -12.24 0.28 11.53
CA PHE A 221 -12.37 -0.62 12.67
C PHE A 221 -13.74 -0.51 13.34
N ALA A 222 -14.24 0.72 13.55
CA ALA A 222 -15.58 0.94 14.12
C ALA A 222 -16.67 0.30 13.26
N GLU A 223 -16.64 0.50 11.94
CA GLU A 223 -17.58 -0.09 10.98
C GLU A 223 -17.40 -1.61 10.82
N ALA A 224 -16.21 -2.12 11.07
CA ALA A 224 -15.95 -3.57 11.11
C ALA A 224 -16.49 -4.23 12.38
N GLY A 225 -16.88 -3.45 13.40
CA GLY A 225 -17.30 -3.96 14.71
C GLY A 225 -16.13 -4.49 15.56
N ALA A 226 -14.91 -4.02 15.30
CA ALA A 226 -13.70 -4.44 15.98
C ALA A 226 -12.97 -3.25 16.63
N ARG A 227 -12.20 -3.53 17.68
CA ARG A 227 -11.35 -2.50 18.28
C ARG A 227 -10.02 -2.42 17.54
N ASP A 228 -9.59 -1.21 17.20
CA ASP A 228 -8.24 -1.02 16.65
C ASP A 228 -7.19 -1.29 17.73
N PRO A 229 -6.26 -2.21 17.49
CA PRO A 229 -5.19 -2.52 18.44
C PRO A 229 -4.01 -1.54 18.37
N ALA A 230 -4.00 -0.58 17.45
CA ALA A 230 -2.94 0.40 17.35
C ALA A 230 -2.90 1.31 18.58
N ARG A 231 -1.68 1.75 18.96
CA ARG A 231 -1.48 2.72 20.02
C ARG A 231 -1.64 4.13 19.43
N TYR A 232 -2.50 4.92 20.06
CA TYR A 232 -2.74 6.34 19.74
C TYR A 232 -2.21 7.27 20.83
N LEU A 233 -1.91 8.54 20.46
CA LEU A 233 -1.54 9.62 21.37
C LEU A 233 -2.69 10.05 22.29
#